data_6557f7494dad8cf8f2178c63212041d3
#
_entry.id   6557f7494dad8cf8f2178c63212041d3
#
_cell.length_a   1.000
_cell.length_b   1.000
_cell.length_c   1.000
_cell.angle_alpha   90.00
_cell.angle_beta   90.00
_cell.angle_gamma   90.00
#
_symmetry.space_group_name_H-M   'P 1'
#
loop_
_entity.id
_entity.type
_entity.pdbx_description
1 polymer ?
#
loop_
_entity_poly.entity_id
_entity_poly.type
_entity_poly.pdbx_seq_one_letter_code
_entity_poly.pdbx_strand_id
1 'polypeptide(L)'
;SSDADEGYMIVRTYNDSYYVAADYVKAHTQMDYAEYTEPNRVVMATKWAEQQIVTLKKDTAVRYKGGVKSEVLRQATKGEKMVLLEAYDDWSNVATEDGYVGWVSNKTLYDAETETPEAPAFDEPEYTSIHKDYKINMGWHQVMSAAANSNLSSVLTSAPGINTLAPTWFSFSDTNGGVTSIATQDYVD
;
A
#
# COMPACT_ATOMS: atom_id res chain seq x y z
N SER A 1 15.72 -5.28 9.71
CA SER A 1 15.59 -3.97 9.12
C SER A 1 15.27 -2.93 10.16
N SER A 2 15.81 -1.77 10.00
CA SER A 2 16.14 -0.74 10.95
C SER A 2 15.06 0.30 11.27
N ASP A 3 13.79 0.02 11.09
CA ASP A 3 12.73 1.02 11.25
C ASP A 3 12.14 1.06 12.68
N ALA A 4 12.90 0.54 13.65
CA ALA A 4 12.55 0.63 15.06
C ALA A 4 12.78 2.03 15.70
N ASP A 5 13.28 2.99 14.92
CA ASP A 5 13.64 4.32 15.42
C ASP A 5 12.47 5.31 15.47
N GLU A 6 11.30 5.00 14.90
CA GLU A 6 10.14 5.90 14.94
C GLU A 6 9.21 5.67 16.14
N GLY A 7 9.53 4.77 17.04
CA GLY A 7 8.86 4.65 18.34
C GLY A 7 7.47 4.02 18.33
N TYR A 8 6.98 3.48 17.21
CA TYR A 8 5.71 2.76 17.13
C TYR A 8 5.86 1.33 16.65
N MET A 9 4.92 0.47 17.01
CA MET A 9 4.89 -0.92 16.59
C MET A 9 4.28 -1.03 15.17
N ILE A 10 5.06 -1.45 14.19
CA ILE A 10 4.65 -1.55 12.79
C ILE A 10 3.48 -2.52 12.61
N VAL A 11 3.52 -3.68 13.26
CA VAL A 11 2.47 -4.70 13.19
C VAL A 11 1.99 -5.05 14.60
N ARG A 12 0.69 -5.09 14.78
CA ARG A 12 0.05 -5.50 16.03
C ARG A 12 -1.01 -6.57 15.76
N THR A 13 -1.08 -7.56 16.63
CA THR A 13 -2.16 -8.55 16.61
C THR A 13 -3.22 -8.19 17.64
N TYR A 14 -4.48 -8.20 17.26
CA TYR A 14 -5.62 -7.98 18.12
C TYR A 14 -6.80 -8.82 17.63
N ASN A 15 -7.43 -9.61 18.51
CA ASN A 15 -8.54 -10.53 18.17
C ASN A 15 -8.25 -11.38 16.92
N ASP A 16 -7.10 -12.05 16.88
CA ASP A 16 -6.63 -12.90 15.77
C ASP A 16 -6.51 -12.20 14.41
N SER A 17 -6.55 -10.87 14.40
CA SER A 17 -6.34 -10.05 13.20
C SER A 17 -5.05 -9.27 13.30
N TYR A 18 -4.36 -9.12 12.16
CA TYR A 18 -3.14 -8.32 12.07
C TYR A 18 -3.49 -6.90 11.64
N TYR A 19 -2.91 -5.94 12.34
CA TYR A 19 -3.04 -4.51 12.04
C TYR A 19 -1.67 -3.95 11.72
N VAL A 20 -1.58 -3.15 10.67
CA VAL A 20 -0.36 -2.43 10.29
C VAL A 20 -0.55 -0.95 10.63
N ALA A 21 0.48 -0.32 11.17
CA ALA A 21 0.44 1.09 11.49
C ALA A 21 0.21 1.93 10.23
N ALA A 22 -0.76 2.85 10.26
CA ALA A 22 -1.09 3.70 9.13
C ALA A 22 0.10 4.62 8.75
N ASP A 23 0.85 5.10 9.72
CA ASP A 23 2.07 5.89 9.50
C ASP A 23 3.13 5.12 8.72
N TYR A 24 3.28 3.82 9.01
CA TYR A 24 4.19 2.97 8.26
C TYR A 24 3.74 2.83 6.79
N VAL A 25 2.44 2.62 6.56
CA VAL A 25 1.90 2.53 5.20
C VAL A 25 2.08 3.86 4.46
N LYS A 26 1.80 4.99 5.12
CA LYS A 26 2.01 6.34 4.58
C LYS A 26 3.47 6.60 4.21
N ALA A 27 4.42 6.18 5.04
CA ALA A 27 5.86 6.35 4.80
C ALA A 27 6.40 5.50 3.64
N HIS A 28 5.70 4.42 3.25
CA HIS A 28 6.16 3.46 2.25
C HIS A 28 5.25 3.36 1.02
N THR A 29 4.27 4.25 0.89
CA THR A 29 3.35 4.31 -0.25
C THR A 29 2.91 5.75 -0.51
N GLN A 30 2.16 5.96 -1.58
CA GLN A 30 1.48 7.25 -1.83
C GLN A 30 0.13 7.37 -1.10
N MET A 31 -0.09 6.62 -0.02
CA MET A 31 -1.28 6.78 0.82
C MET A 31 -1.14 8.02 1.70
N ASP A 32 -2.23 8.76 1.86
CA ASP A 32 -2.37 9.77 2.90
C ASP A 32 -3.62 9.52 3.74
N TYR A 33 -3.63 10.00 4.98
CA TYR A 33 -4.80 9.91 5.83
C TYR A 33 -4.91 11.08 6.79
N ALA A 34 -6.13 11.39 7.19
CA ALA A 34 -6.44 12.38 8.22
C ALA A 34 -7.41 11.80 9.23
N GLU A 35 -7.20 12.14 10.50
CA GLU A 35 -8.06 11.73 11.62
C GLU A 35 -8.93 12.89 12.06
N TYR A 36 -10.20 12.62 12.28
CA TYR A 36 -11.17 13.57 12.79
C TYR A 36 -11.88 12.98 14.00
N THR A 37 -12.20 13.84 14.96
CA THR A 37 -12.93 13.49 16.19
C THR A 37 -14.35 14.06 16.13
N GLU A 38 -15.23 13.55 16.99
CA GLU A 38 -16.61 14.03 17.20
C GLU A 38 -17.53 13.99 15.95
N PRO A 39 -17.86 12.81 15.43
CA PRO A 39 -17.45 11.46 15.81
C PRO A 39 -16.09 11.08 15.21
N ASN A 40 -15.44 10.07 15.79
CA ASN A 40 -14.17 9.57 15.28
C ASN A 40 -14.31 9.05 13.84
N ARG A 41 -13.50 9.60 12.95
CA ARG A 41 -13.43 9.24 11.53
C ARG A 41 -11.98 9.25 11.05
N VAL A 42 -11.68 8.38 10.10
CA VAL A 42 -10.42 8.40 9.37
C VAL A 42 -10.76 8.52 7.88
N VAL A 43 -10.18 9.51 7.22
CA VAL A 43 -10.27 9.68 5.77
C VAL A 43 -8.96 9.21 5.19
N MET A 44 -9.00 8.28 4.24
CA MET A 44 -7.81 7.72 3.60
C MET A 44 -7.86 8.00 2.09
N ALA A 45 -6.78 8.53 1.55
CA ALA A 45 -6.59 8.76 0.12
C ALA A 45 -5.52 7.80 -0.41
N THR A 46 -5.87 7.02 -1.41
CA THR A 46 -4.97 6.06 -2.08
C THR A 46 -4.96 6.23 -3.60
N LYS A 47 -5.75 7.18 -4.10
CA LYS A 47 -5.86 7.50 -5.53
C LYS A 47 -5.83 9.01 -5.69
N TRP A 48 -5.04 9.47 -6.63
CA TRP A 48 -4.75 10.88 -6.90
C TRP A 48 -5.17 11.26 -8.32
N ALA A 49 -6.29 10.67 -8.75
CA ALA A 49 -6.86 10.92 -10.06
C ALA A 49 -7.65 12.24 -10.08
N GLU A 50 -7.91 12.71 -11.28
CA GLU A 50 -8.78 13.87 -11.54
C GLU A 50 -10.14 13.72 -10.85
N GLN A 51 -10.61 14.79 -10.22
CA GLN A 51 -11.85 14.86 -9.47
C GLN A 51 -12.64 16.09 -9.88
N GLN A 52 -13.96 16.02 -9.78
CA GLN A 52 -14.85 17.17 -9.90
C GLN A 52 -15.04 17.80 -8.52
N ILE A 53 -14.71 19.07 -8.40
CA ILE A 53 -14.79 19.82 -7.15
C ILE A 53 -15.87 20.89 -7.26
N VAL A 54 -16.73 20.97 -6.26
CA VAL A 54 -17.72 22.05 -6.11
C VAL A 54 -17.37 22.93 -4.91
N THR A 55 -17.57 24.23 -5.05
CA THR A 55 -17.30 25.18 -3.97
C THR A 55 -18.60 25.82 -3.50
N LEU A 56 -18.75 25.98 -2.18
CA LEU A 56 -19.95 26.58 -1.59
C LEU A 56 -20.01 28.12 -1.82
N LYS A 57 -21.13 28.60 -2.35
CA LYS A 57 -21.47 30.03 -2.49
C LYS A 57 -21.84 30.68 -1.16
N LYS A 58 -22.36 29.90 -0.23
CA LYS A 58 -22.86 30.31 1.09
C LYS A 58 -22.91 29.14 2.06
N ASP A 59 -23.01 29.44 3.34
CA ASP A 59 -23.20 28.44 4.38
C ASP A 59 -24.42 27.57 4.09
N THR A 60 -24.27 26.27 4.28
CA THR A 60 -25.33 25.30 4.02
C THR A 60 -25.16 24.05 4.89
N ALA A 61 -26.22 23.24 4.97
CA ALA A 61 -26.16 21.95 5.63
C ALA A 61 -25.80 20.85 4.63
N VAL A 62 -24.83 20.00 4.97
CA VAL A 62 -24.63 18.68 4.34
C VAL A 62 -25.63 17.73 4.98
N ARG A 63 -26.46 17.07 4.16
CA ARG A 63 -27.59 16.27 4.62
C ARG A 63 -27.46 14.81 4.23
N TYR A 64 -28.11 13.95 4.99
CA TYR A 64 -28.12 12.51 4.73
C TYR A 64 -28.76 12.14 3.38
N LYS A 65 -29.79 12.89 2.94
CA LYS A 65 -30.47 12.72 1.64
C LYS A 65 -30.76 14.08 1.00
N GLY A 66 -30.95 14.10 -0.31
CA GLY A 66 -31.43 15.29 -1.03
C GLY A 66 -32.81 15.73 -0.55
N GLY A 67 -32.88 16.87 0.12
CA GLY A 67 -34.12 17.44 0.61
C GLY A 67 -33.97 18.25 1.89
N VAL A 68 -34.68 19.37 1.99
CA VAL A 68 -34.63 20.31 3.12
C VAL A 68 -35.05 19.73 4.47
N LYS A 69 -35.86 18.65 4.45
CA LYS A 69 -36.34 17.95 5.66
C LYS A 69 -35.42 16.78 6.08
N SER A 70 -34.40 16.46 5.27
CA SER A 70 -33.47 15.40 5.59
C SER A 70 -32.62 15.80 6.78
N GLU A 71 -32.17 14.80 7.54
CA GLU A 71 -31.25 14.94 8.65
C GLU A 71 -29.97 15.71 8.21
N VAL A 72 -29.49 16.57 9.08
CA VAL A 72 -28.25 17.33 8.88
C VAL A 72 -27.10 16.51 9.46
N LEU A 73 -26.16 16.16 8.60
CA LEU A 73 -24.92 15.49 9.01
C LEU A 73 -23.94 16.47 9.61
N ARG A 74 -23.77 17.61 8.97
CA ARG A 74 -22.99 18.75 9.49
C ARG A 74 -23.32 20.06 8.79
N GLN A 75 -22.89 21.17 9.36
CA GLN A 75 -22.90 22.48 8.73
C GLN A 75 -21.59 22.68 7.96
N ALA A 76 -21.69 23.29 6.79
CA ALA A 76 -20.59 23.66 5.94
C ALA A 76 -20.62 25.15 5.63
N THR A 77 -19.47 25.76 5.51
CA THR A 77 -19.32 27.22 5.38
C THR A 77 -19.04 27.64 3.95
N LYS A 78 -19.36 28.90 3.65
CA LYS A 78 -19.04 29.51 2.35
C LYS A 78 -17.54 29.36 2.01
N GLY A 79 -17.27 28.99 0.76
CA GLY A 79 -15.90 28.79 0.24
C GLY A 79 -15.35 27.41 0.47
N GLU A 80 -16.03 26.56 1.23
CA GLU A 80 -15.61 25.16 1.41
C GLU A 80 -15.71 24.40 0.10
N LYS A 81 -14.66 23.62 -0.21
CA LYS A 81 -14.58 22.75 -1.37
C LYS A 81 -15.01 21.34 -0.99
N MET A 82 -15.69 20.66 -1.91
CA MET A 82 -16.16 19.28 -1.74
C MET A 82 -15.97 18.51 -3.05
N VAL A 83 -15.67 17.24 -2.95
CA VAL A 83 -15.66 16.36 -4.13
C VAL A 83 -17.08 16.10 -4.55
N LEU A 84 -17.42 16.38 -5.80
CA LEU A 84 -18.70 16.05 -6.40
C LEU A 84 -18.71 14.57 -6.79
N LEU A 85 -19.56 13.80 -6.17
CA LEU A 85 -19.73 12.36 -6.46
C LEU A 85 -20.77 12.14 -7.54
N GLU A 86 -21.94 12.77 -7.38
CA GLU A 86 -23.06 12.67 -8.32
C GLU A 86 -23.86 13.98 -8.35
N ALA A 87 -24.24 14.43 -9.53
CA ALA A 87 -25.08 15.60 -9.73
C ALA A 87 -26.49 15.22 -10.16
N TYR A 88 -27.49 15.84 -9.51
CA TYR A 88 -28.92 15.74 -9.84
C TYR A 88 -29.51 17.14 -10.04
N ASP A 89 -30.76 17.22 -10.43
CA ASP A 89 -31.41 18.51 -10.80
C ASP A 89 -31.35 19.58 -9.70
N ASP A 90 -31.70 19.23 -8.46
CA ASP A 90 -31.76 20.16 -7.33
C ASP A 90 -30.72 19.94 -6.26
N TRP A 91 -30.11 18.76 -6.21
CA TRP A 91 -29.20 18.31 -5.16
C TRP A 91 -28.01 17.57 -5.75
N SER A 92 -26.84 17.75 -5.15
CA SER A 92 -25.64 17.00 -5.48
C SER A 92 -25.18 16.18 -4.29
N ASN A 93 -24.71 14.96 -4.57
CA ASN A 93 -24.04 14.12 -3.61
C ASN A 93 -22.55 14.51 -3.59
N VAL A 94 -22.03 14.80 -2.42
CA VAL A 94 -20.66 15.31 -2.23
C VAL A 94 -19.95 14.58 -1.10
N ALA A 95 -18.61 14.54 -1.21
CA ALA A 95 -17.73 14.15 -0.12
C ALA A 95 -17.00 15.37 0.41
N THR A 96 -17.02 15.56 1.73
CA THR A 96 -16.31 16.63 2.41
C THR A 96 -14.93 16.19 2.82
N GLU A 97 -13.99 17.14 2.98
CA GLU A 97 -12.63 16.86 3.41
C GLU A 97 -12.58 16.06 4.73
N ASP A 98 -13.46 16.37 5.67
CA ASP A 98 -13.55 15.72 6.97
C ASP A 98 -14.35 14.39 6.96
N GLY A 99 -14.62 13.83 5.78
CA GLY A 99 -15.11 12.46 5.59
C GLY A 99 -16.61 12.24 5.67
N TYR A 100 -17.42 13.30 5.57
CA TYR A 100 -18.86 13.11 5.38
C TYR A 100 -19.18 12.93 3.89
N VAL A 101 -20.02 11.96 3.61
CA VAL A 101 -20.67 11.81 2.30
C VAL A 101 -22.14 12.17 2.48
N GLY A 102 -22.59 13.17 1.74
CA GLY A 102 -23.95 13.69 1.92
C GLY A 102 -24.42 14.55 0.75
N TRP A 103 -25.53 15.22 0.96
CA TRP A 103 -26.22 15.97 -0.07
C TRP A 103 -26.25 17.48 0.25
N VAL A 104 -25.93 18.27 -0.76
CA VAL A 104 -26.07 19.74 -0.72
C VAL A 104 -26.95 20.24 -1.85
N SER A 105 -27.68 21.33 -1.62
CA SER A 105 -28.52 21.94 -2.67
C SER A 105 -27.66 22.61 -3.73
N ASN A 106 -27.94 22.37 -5.01
CA ASN A 106 -27.24 22.98 -6.14
C ASN A 106 -27.27 24.51 -6.13
N LYS A 107 -28.32 25.10 -5.52
CA LYS A 107 -28.44 26.56 -5.33
C LYS A 107 -27.34 27.14 -4.43
N THR A 108 -26.62 26.31 -3.71
CA THR A 108 -25.53 26.71 -2.82
C THR A 108 -24.15 26.43 -3.39
N LEU A 109 -24.05 25.88 -4.60
CA LEU A 109 -22.81 25.47 -5.26
C LEU A 109 -22.45 26.42 -6.42
N TYR A 110 -21.16 26.69 -6.61
CA TYR A 110 -20.63 27.12 -7.89
C TYR A 110 -20.56 25.94 -8.86
N ASP A 111 -20.37 26.22 -10.14
CA ASP A 111 -20.15 25.18 -11.14
C ASP A 111 -18.93 24.33 -10.75
N ALA A 112 -19.01 23.04 -11.10
CA ALA A 112 -17.92 22.13 -10.79
C ALA A 112 -16.66 22.46 -11.61
N GLU A 113 -15.53 22.38 -10.95
CA GLU A 113 -14.21 22.54 -11.55
C GLU A 113 -13.46 21.21 -11.45
N THR A 114 -12.64 20.93 -12.45
CA THR A 114 -11.80 19.73 -12.46
C THR A 114 -10.48 20.04 -11.75
N GLU A 115 -10.16 19.27 -10.70
CA GLU A 115 -8.90 19.35 -9.98
C GLU A 115 -8.25 17.98 -9.90
N THR A 116 -6.92 17.94 -10.01
CA THR A 116 -6.13 16.73 -9.74
C THR A 116 -5.35 16.94 -8.45
N PRO A 117 -5.68 16.23 -7.36
CA PRO A 117 -4.94 16.36 -6.12
C PRO A 117 -3.50 15.86 -6.30
N GLU A 118 -2.56 16.53 -5.64
CA GLU A 118 -1.16 16.13 -5.65
C GLU A 118 -0.94 14.94 -4.73
N ALA A 119 -0.34 13.87 -5.29
CA ALA A 119 0.04 12.70 -4.50
C ALA A 119 1.19 13.06 -3.55
N PRO A 120 1.23 12.50 -2.32
CA PRO A 120 2.38 12.62 -1.46
C PRO A 120 3.65 12.15 -2.17
N ALA A 121 4.77 12.83 -1.92
CA ALA A 121 6.07 12.36 -2.40
C ALA A 121 6.38 11.00 -1.77
N PHE A 122 6.79 10.07 -2.59
CA PHE A 122 7.18 8.73 -2.17
C PHE A 122 8.37 8.28 -3.01
N ASP A 123 9.47 7.97 -2.33
CA ASP A 123 10.64 7.39 -2.97
C ASP A 123 10.42 5.89 -3.14
N GLU A 124 10.03 5.49 -4.35
CA GLU A 124 9.84 4.07 -4.66
C GLU A 124 11.17 3.34 -4.54
N PRO A 125 11.24 2.26 -3.72
CA PRO A 125 12.47 1.49 -3.61
C PRO A 125 12.85 0.90 -4.96
N GLU A 126 14.11 1.10 -5.35
CA GLU A 126 14.63 0.50 -6.56
C GLU A 126 14.85 -1.00 -6.33
N TYR A 127 13.97 -1.81 -6.91
CA TYR A 127 14.10 -3.27 -6.87
C TYR A 127 15.01 -3.74 -7.99
N THR A 128 16.21 -4.21 -7.64
CA THR A 128 17.07 -4.87 -8.58
C THR A 128 16.76 -6.36 -8.63
N SER A 129 16.44 -6.88 -9.80
CA SER A 129 16.33 -8.32 -10.04
C SER A 129 17.49 -8.82 -10.88
N ILE A 130 18.01 -9.99 -10.52
CA ILE A 130 18.99 -10.67 -11.38
C ILE A 130 18.27 -11.10 -12.66
N HIS A 131 18.56 -10.41 -13.74
CA HIS A 131 18.05 -10.75 -15.05
C HIS A 131 19.13 -11.46 -15.86
N LYS A 132 18.78 -12.56 -16.52
CA LYS A 132 19.64 -13.28 -17.45
C LYS A 132 19.07 -13.18 -18.85
N ASP A 133 19.92 -12.96 -19.84
CA ASP A 133 19.59 -12.87 -21.25
C ASP A 133 19.42 -14.24 -21.95
N TYR A 134 19.47 -15.30 -21.18
CA TYR A 134 19.29 -16.68 -21.62
C TYR A 134 18.26 -17.43 -20.78
N LYS A 135 17.73 -18.51 -21.33
CA LYS A 135 16.78 -19.37 -20.61
C LYS A 135 17.48 -20.10 -19.47
N ILE A 136 16.95 -19.95 -18.26
CA ILE A 136 17.45 -20.65 -17.08
C ILE A 136 16.94 -22.10 -17.12
N ASN A 137 17.88 -23.04 -17.10
CA ASN A 137 17.64 -24.46 -16.87
C ASN A 137 18.27 -24.84 -15.54
N MET A 138 17.46 -24.84 -14.48
CA MET A 138 17.91 -25.00 -13.11
C MET A 138 17.71 -26.42 -12.60
N GLY A 139 18.73 -26.97 -11.98
CA GLY A 139 18.68 -28.23 -11.25
C GLY A 139 18.85 -28.03 -9.73
N TRP A 140 18.18 -28.89 -8.96
CA TRP A 140 18.39 -28.97 -7.51
C TRP A 140 19.50 -29.98 -7.26
N HIS A 141 20.61 -29.55 -6.60
CA HIS A 141 21.67 -30.43 -6.21
C HIS A 141 21.60 -30.73 -4.70
N GLN A 142 21.28 -31.98 -4.37
CA GLN A 142 21.24 -32.41 -2.98
C GLN A 142 22.67 -32.59 -2.44
N VAL A 143 23.08 -31.69 -1.55
CA VAL A 143 24.39 -31.73 -0.88
C VAL A 143 24.15 -32.03 0.60
N MET A 144 24.66 -33.17 1.08
CA MET A 144 24.42 -33.66 2.44
C MET A 144 25.57 -33.39 3.42
N SER A 145 26.72 -32.95 2.93
CA SER A 145 27.87 -32.55 3.74
C SER A 145 28.78 -31.61 2.97
N ALA A 146 29.64 -30.88 3.67
CA ALA A 146 30.63 -30.01 3.02
C ALA A 146 31.56 -30.77 2.04
N ALA A 147 31.92 -32.00 2.36
CA ALA A 147 32.74 -32.84 1.47
C ALA A 147 32.00 -33.26 0.18
N ALA A 148 30.65 -33.34 0.20
CA ALA A 148 29.89 -33.71 -0.99
C ALA A 148 29.84 -32.58 -2.05
N ASN A 149 30.28 -31.38 -1.74
CA ASN A 149 30.45 -30.31 -2.70
C ASN A 149 31.40 -30.66 -3.84
N SER A 150 32.41 -31.52 -3.57
CA SER A 150 33.36 -31.99 -4.59
C SER A 150 32.75 -32.84 -5.71
N ASN A 151 31.48 -33.30 -5.54
CA ASN A 151 30.78 -34.09 -6.56
C ASN A 151 30.20 -33.23 -7.71
N LEU A 152 30.34 -31.91 -7.66
CA LEU A 152 29.77 -30.98 -8.65
C LEU A 152 30.10 -31.38 -10.11
N SER A 153 31.34 -31.68 -10.41
CA SER A 153 31.77 -32.06 -11.77
C SER A 153 31.06 -33.32 -12.29
N SER A 154 30.83 -34.30 -11.42
CA SER A 154 30.07 -35.50 -11.76
C SER A 154 28.60 -35.21 -12.05
N VAL A 155 27.99 -34.32 -11.25
CA VAL A 155 26.60 -33.88 -11.44
C VAL A 155 26.42 -33.15 -12.77
N LEU A 156 27.30 -32.22 -13.09
CA LEU A 156 27.27 -31.45 -14.34
C LEU A 156 27.48 -32.38 -15.55
N THR A 157 28.35 -33.35 -15.46
CA THR A 157 28.58 -34.32 -16.53
C THR A 157 27.34 -35.18 -16.77
N SER A 158 26.60 -35.52 -15.72
CA SER A 158 25.42 -36.37 -15.78
C SER A 158 24.15 -35.65 -16.24
N ALA A 159 24.16 -34.33 -16.19
CA ALA A 159 23.01 -33.49 -16.53
C ALA A 159 23.36 -32.38 -17.52
N PRO A 160 23.69 -32.73 -18.77
CA PRO A 160 24.06 -31.74 -19.75
C PRO A 160 22.90 -30.79 -20.06
N GLY A 161 23.20 -29.49 -20.12
CA GLY A 161 22.22 -28.45 -20.39
C GLY A 161 21.67 -27.73 -19.16
N ILE A 162 22.01 -28.18 -17.93
CA ILE A 162 21.79 -27.35 -16.74
C ILE A 162 22.80 -26.20 -16.78
N ASN A 163 22.30 -24.99 -16.57
CA ASN A 163 23.10 -23.76 -16.50
C ASN A 163 22.98 -23.04 -15.16
N THR A 164 22.17 -23.54 -14.26
CA THR A 164 21.97 -22.99 -12.91
C THR A 164 21.75 -24.13 -11.94
N LEU A 165 22.42 -24.10 -10.80
CA LEU A 165 22.25 -25.07 -9.73
C LEU A 165 21.75 -24.39 -8.44
N ALA A 166 20.83 -25.06 -7.76
CA ALA A 166 20.37 -24.72 -6.43
C ALA A 166 20.79 -25.82 -5.44
N PRO A 167 21.94 -25.69 -4.79
CA PRO A 167 22.41 -26.69 -3.83
C PRO A 167 21.69 -26.54 -2.48
N THR A 168 21.49 -27.66 -1.80
CA THR A 168 20.82 -27.71 -0.48
C THR A 168 21.81 -27.42 0.65
N TRP A 169 22.37 -26.22 0.68
CA TRP A 169 23.45 -25.84 1.61
C TRP A 169 22.99 -25.36 2.97
N PHE A 170 21.76 -24.86 3.05
CA PHE A 170 21.26 -24.19 4.24
C PHE A 170 20.28 -25.06 5.00
N SER A 171 20.42 -25.09 6.31
CA SER A 171 19.50 -25.76 7.21
C SER A 171 19.21 -24.89 8.41
N PHE A 172 18.00 -24.97 8.94
CA PHE A 172 17.71 -24.31 10.21
C PHE A 172 18.49 -24.98 11.35
N SER A 173 19.15 -24.19 12.17
CA SER A 173 19.89 -24.66 13.35
C SER A 173 19.05 -24.66 14.63
N ASP A 174 17.98 -23.85 14.64
CA ASP A 174 17.11 -23.70 15.79
C ASP A 174 15.70 -23.20 15.39
N THR A 175 14.82 -23.08 16.36
CA THR A 175 13.44 -22.61 16.18
C THR A 175 13.29 -21.09 16.09
N ASN A 176 14.38 -20.33 16.27
CA ASN A 176 14.39 -18.87 16.22
C ASN A 176 14.88 -18.32 14.87
N GLY A 177 15.05 -19.20 13.87
CA GLY A 177 15.49 -18.81 12.53
C GLY A 177 17.00 -18.79 12.33
N GLY A 178 17.77 -19.38 13.24
CA GLY A 178 19.20 -19.61 13.04
C GLY A 178 19.46 -20.50 11.83
N VAL A 179 20.49 -20.23 11.04
CA VAL A 179 20.82 -20.97 9.81
C VAL A 179 22.26 -21.42 9.87
N THR A 180 22.49 -22.71 9.54
CA THR A 180 23.83 -23.26 9.25
C THR A 180 24.03 -23.42 7.76
N SER A 181 25.28 -23.32 7.31
CA SER A 181 25.68 -23.49 5.91
C SER A 181 26.82 -24.51 5.77
N ILE A 182 26.70 -25.34 4.74
CA ILE A 182 27.77 -26.26 4.29
C ILE A 182 28.31 -25.86 2.91
N ALA A 183 28.05 -24.64 2.47
CA ALA A 183 28.58 -24.07 1.23
C ALA A 183 30.11 -24.02 1.25
N THR A 184 30.75 -24.23 0.09
CA THR A 184 32.18 -24.08 -0.10
C THR A 184 32.44 -23.16 -1.28
N GLN A 185 33.56 -22.40 -1.23
CA GLN A 185 33.95 -21.49 -2.29
C GLN A 185 34.24 -22.25 -3.60
N ASP A 186 34.94 -23.37 -3.52
CA ASP A 186 35.26 -24.21 -4.68
C ASP A 186 34.04 -24.70 -5.49
N TYR A 187 32.87 -24.68 -4.90
CA TYR A 187 31.62 -25.02 -5.62
C TYR A 187 31.08 -23.85 -6.44
N VAL A 188 31.40 -22.61 -6.06
CA VAL A 188 30.86 -21.39 -6.68
C VAL A 188 31.79 -20.87 -7.80
N ASP A 189 33.10 -21.17 -7.69
CA ASP A 189 34.14 -20.77 -8.65
C ASP A 189 34.11 -21.69 -9.89
#